data_b8d92bb41b7e6a0f78c86f21c50d81a9
#
_entry.id   b8d92bb41b7e6a0f78c86f21c50d81a9
#
_cell.length_a   1.000
_cell.length_b   1.000
_cell.length_c   1.000
_cell.angle_alpha   90.00
_cell.angle_beta   90.00
_cell.angle_gamma   90.00
#
_symmetry.space_group_name_H-M   'P 1'
#
loop_
_entity.id
_entity.type
_entity.pdbx_description
1 polymer ?
#
loop_
_entity_poly.entity_id
_entity_poly.type
_entity_poly.pdbx_seq_one_letter_code
_entity_poly.pdbx_strand_id
1 'polypeptide(L)'
;MTEKITQFIQTRRIDSYQKLRVLLFFHDHADSSWSSPQLAARLYLGEGPLLEEIIADLQAAGLVDCDARRCRLRDEAGLRAKLQNLVKTCENPLARQEILDSIRRHNLASYRYQAGVYETR
;
A
#
# COMPACT_ATOMS: atom_id res chain seq x y z
N MET A 1 9.14 18.41 2.80
CA MET A 1 8.46 17.75 3.92
C MET A 1 7.86 16.40 3.55
N THR A 2 7.41 16.23 2.32
CA THR A 2 6.86 14.95 1.87
C THR A 2 7.91 14.00 1.29
N GLU A 3 9.16 14.43 1.18
CA GLU A 3 10.21 13.65 0.53
C GLU A 3 10.45 12.30 1.20
N LYS A 4 10.50 12.27 2.51
CA LYS A 4 10.72 11.01 3.25
C LYS A 4 9.56 10.05 3.07
N ILE A 5 8.36 10.59 3.03
CA ILE A 5 7.15 9.79 2.83
C ILE A 5 7.10 9.27 1.40
N THR A 6 7.43 10.13 0.43
CA THR A 6 7.50 9.74 -0.98
C THR A 6 8.56 8.65 -1.18
N GLN A 7 9.71 8.80 -0.56
CA GLN A 7 10.76 7.80 -0.58
C GLN A 7 10.30 6.46 0.00
N PHE A 8 9.61 6.52 1.13
CA PHE A 8 9.06 5.32 1.76
C PHE A 8 8.10 4.61 0.82
N ILE A 9 7.18 5.35 0.20
CA ILE A 9 6.22 4.82 -0.74
C ILE A 9 6.92 4.14 -1.92
N GLN A 10 7.92 4.79 -2.48
CA GLN A 10 8.67 4.25 -3.61
C GLN A 10 9.50 3.03 -3.23
N THR A 11 10.18 3.10 -2.09
CA THR A 11 11.03 2.01 -1.61
C THR A 11 10.22 0.75 -1.30
N ARG A 12 9.04 0.94 -0.73
CA ARG A 12 8.15 -0.18 -0.38
C ARG A 12 7.18 -0.54 -1.50
N ARG A 13 7.31 0.11 -2.66
CA ARG A 13 6.52 -0.19 -3.87
C ARG A 13 5.03 -0.06 -3.67
N ILE A 14 4.63 0.97 -2.96
CA ILE A 14 3.22 1.31 -2.82
C ILE A 14 2.83 2.10 -4.07
N ASP A 15 2.45 1.38 -5.11
CA ASP A 15 2.28 1.92 -6.45
C ASP A 15 0.81 2.02 -6.88
N SER A 16 -0.12 1.89 -5.94
CA SER A 16 -1.53 2.10 -6.22
C SER A 16 -2.24 2.63 -4.99
N TYR A 17 -3.35 3.33 -5.25
CA TYR A 17 -4.19 3.84 -4.18
C TYR A 17 -4.76 2.70 -3.32
N GLN A 18 -5.11 1.59 -3.96
CA GLN A 18 -5.64 0.43 -3.26
C GLN A 18 -4.62 -0.15 -2.29
N LYS A 19 -3.36 -0.26 -2.70
CA LYS A 19 -2.29 -0.72 -1.80
C LYS A 19 -2.15 0.21 -0.61
N LEU A 20 -2.20 1.52 -0.84
CA LEU A 20 -2.14 2.49 0.23
C LEU A 20 -3.31 2.31 1.21
N ARG A 21 -4.52 2.14 0.70
CA ARG A 21 -5.69 1.92 1.55
C ARG A 21 -5.54 0.67 2.41
N VAL A 22 -5.10 -0.42 1.83
CA VAL A 22 -4.91 -1.68 2.56
C VAL A 22 -3.85 -1.50 3.65
N LEU A 23 -2.73 -0.87 3.30
CA LEU A 23 -1.66 -0.62 4.26
C LEU A 23 -2.13 0.22 5.43
N LEU A 24 -2.86 1.30 5.16
CA LEU A 24 -3.37 2.18 6.21
C LEU A 24 -4.41 1.48 7.07
N PHE A 25 -5.19 0.58 6.49
CA PHE A 25 -6.11 -0.24 7.27
C PHE A 25 -5.35 -1.11 8.27
N PHE A 26 -4.27 -1.77 7.84
CA PHE A 26 -3.44 -2.55 8.75
C PHE A 26 -2.82 -1.68 9.84
N HIS A 27 -2.44 -0.46 9.50
CA HIS A 27 -1.88 0.47 10.48
C HIS A 27 -2.94 0.86 11.53
N ASP A 28 -4.15 1.17 11.09
CA ASP A 28 -5.24 1.55 12.00
C ASP A 28 -5.64 0.40 12.92
N HIS A 29 -5.40 -0.84 12.50
CA HIS A 29 -5.73 -2.04 13.26
C HIS A 29 -4.48 -2.87 13.52
N ALA A 30 -3.40 -2.19 13.93
CA ALA A 30 -2.08 -2.80 14.01
C ALA A 30 -1.99 -3.97 15.00
N ASP A 31 -2.88 -4.01 15.99
CA ASP A 31 -2.87 -5.06 17.01
C ASP A 31 -3.74 -6.26 16.63
N SER A 32 -4.35 -6.24 15.46
CA SER A 32 -5.26 -7.30 15.01
C SER A 32 -4.73 -7.97 13.76
N SER A 33 -5.14 -9.21 13.57
CA SER A 33 -4.88 -9.92 12.32
C SER A 33 -6.18 -10.09 11.55
N TRP A 34 -6.07 -10.18 10.22
CA TRP A 34 -7.22 -10.16 9.33
C TRP A 34 -7.07 -11.21 8.24
N SER A 35 -8.16 -11.91 7.94
CA SER A 35 -8.21 -12.80 6.79
C SER A 35 -8.57 -12.01 5.53
N SER A 36 -8.32 -12.60 4.36
CA SER A 36 -8.68 -11.95 3.08
C SER A 36 -10.16 -11.63 2.99
N PRO A 37 -11.09 -12.54 3.35
CA PRO A 37 -12.52 -12.19 3.32
C PRO A 37 -12.88 -11.03 4.24
N GLN A 38 -12.26 -10.97 5.43
CA GLN A 38 -12.50 -9.85 6.35
C GLN A 38 -12.02 -8.52 5.75
N LEU A 39 -10.85 -8.53 5.13
CA LEU A 39 -10.29 -7.34 4.50
C LEU A 39 -11.18 -6.90 3.32
N ALA A 40 -11.61 -7.84 2.50
CA ALA A 40 -12.48 -7.53 1.36
C ALA A 40 -13.77 -6.86 1.82
N ALA A 41 -14.38 -7.39 2.89
CA ALA A 41 -15.62 -6.83 3.42
C ALA A 41 -15.42 -5.43 3.99
N ARG A 42 -14.32 -5.21 4.70
CA ARG A 42 -14.04 -3.92 5.35
C ARG A 42 -13.63 -2.84 4.36
N LEU A 43 -12.92 -3.22 3.32
CA LEU A 43 -12.34 -2.26 2.38
C LEU A 43 -13.17 -2.07 1.12
N TYR A 44 -14.23 -2.86 0.96
CA TYR A 44 -15.10 -2.80 -0.22
C TYR A 44 -14.32 -2.98 -1.52
N LEU A 45 -13.29 -3.82 -1.49
CA LEU A 45 -12.47 -4.09 -2.68
C LEU A 45 -12.98 -5.27 -3.50
N GLY A 46 -14.05 -5.90 -3.03
CA GLY A 46 -14.53 -7.12 -3.65
C GLY A 46 -13.63 -8.31 -3.34
N GLU A 47 -14.08 -9.48 -3.65
CA GLU A 47 -13.29 -10.68 -3.50
C GLU A 47 -12.49 -10.92 -4.77
N GLY A 48 -11.35 -11.56 -4.63
CA GLY A 48 -10.62 -12.04 -5.78
C GLY A 48 -9.16 -11.67 -5.83
N PRO A 49 -8.58 -11.79 -7.03
CA PRO A 49 -7.13 -11.73 -7.18
C PRO A 49 -6.50 -10.40 -6.78
N LEU A 50 -7.22 -9.29 -6.93
CA LEU A 50 -6.64 -7.98 -6.64
C LEU A 50 -6.19 -7.86 -5.19
N LEU A 51 -7.05 -8.22 -4.24
CA LEU A 51 -6.71 -8.14 -2.82
C LEU A 51 -5.56 -9.08 -2.48
N GLU A 52 -5.58 -10.29 -3.04
CA GLU A 52 -4.53 -11.25 -2.81
C GLU A 52 -3.18 -10.77 -3.34
N GLU A 53 -3.17 -10.14 -4.51
CA GLU A 53 -1.96 -9.53 -5.06
C GLU A 53 -1.45 -8.40 -4.18
N ILE A 54 -2.35 -7.55 -3.69
CA ILE A 54 -1.98 -6.44 -2.82
C ILE A 54 -1.33 -6.98 -1.54
N ILE A 55 -1.93 -7.98 -0.92
CA ILE A 55 -1.39 -8.59 0.30
C ILE A 55 -0.02 -9.20 0.03
N ALA A 56 0.11 -9.93 -1.08
CA ALA A 56 1.40 -10.54 -1.45
C ALA A 56 2.47 -9.48 -1.66
N ASP A 57 2.13 -8.38 -2.32
CA ASP A 57 3.06 -7.28 -2.55
C ASP A 57 3.47 -6.59 -1.24
N LEU A 58 2.52 -6.37 -0.34
CA LEU A 58 2.80 -5.77 0.97
C LEU A 58 3.67 -6.70 1.81
N GLN A 59 3.43 -8.00 1.72
CA GLN A 59 4.25 -8.98 2.42
C GLN A 59 5.67 -9.01 1.85
N ALA A 60 5.80 -9.00 0.54
CA ALA A 60 7.10 -8.96 -0.13
C ALA A 60 7.88 -7.68 0.21
N ALA A 61 7.16 -6.57 0.41
CA ALA A 61 7.77 -5.30 0.79
C ALA A 61 8.12 -5.23 2.28
N GLY A 62 7.80 -6.26 3.05
CA GLY A 62 8.11 -6.30 4.48
C GLY A 62 7.17 -5.48 5.35
N LEU A 63 5.97 -5.18 4.87
CA LEU A 63 5.01 -4.34 5.58
C LEU A 63 3.97 -5.12 6.37
N VAL A 64 3.64 -6.33 5.92
CA VAL A 64 2.71 -7.20 6.63
C VAL A 64 3.29 -8.60 6.76
N ASP A 65 2.88 -9.29 7.80
CA ASP A 65 3.21 -10.70 8.01
C ASP A 65 1.92 -11.50 7.97
N CYS A 66 1.95 -12.60 7.23
CA CYS A 66 0.79 -13.49 7.11
C CYS A 66 1.13 -14.86 7.67
N ASP A 67 0.20 -15.39 8.48
CA ASP A 67 0.32 -16.71 9.09
C ASP A 67 -1.08 -17.31 9.21
N ALA A 68 -1.22 -18.56 8.83
CA ALA A 68 -2.48 -19.30 8.91
C ALA A 68 -3.65 -18.55 8.24
N ARG A 69 -3.39 -17.94 7.09
CA ARG A 69 -4.36 -17.19 6.29
C ARG A 69 -4.84 -15.89 6.96
N ARG A 70 -4.13 -15.44 7.98
CA ARG A 70 -4.40 -14.16 8.61
C ARG A 70 -3.17 -13.30 8.52
N CYS A 71 -3.39 -12.03 8.24
CA CYS A 71 -2.30 -11.08 8.03
C CYS A 71 -2.42 -9.93 9.02
N ARG A 72 -1.27 -9.39 9.39
CA ARG A 72 -1.19 -8.26 10.33
C ARG A 72 -0.05 -7.34 9.92
N LEU A 73 -0.11 -6.12 10.42
CA LEU A 73 0.99 -5.19 10.22
C LEU A 73 2.26 -5.77 10.83
N ARG A 74 3.36 -5.69 10.08
CA ARG A 74 4.63 -6.19 10.57
C ARG A 74 5.11 -5.40 11.78
N ASP A 75 5.58 -6.11 12.79
CA ASP A 75 6.14 -5.48 13.98
C ASP A 75 7.62 -5.16 13.72
N GLU A 76 7.85 -4.06 13.03
CA GLU A 76 9.19 -3.58 12.66
C GLU A 76 9.45 -2.25 13.33
N ALA A 77 10.63 -2.08 13.91
CA ALA A 77 11.00 -0.84 14.57
C ALA A 77 10.91 0.33 13.59
N GLY A 78 10.23 1.39 14.01
CA GLY A 78 10.08 2.59 13.21
C GLY A 78 8.98 2.55 12.16
N LEU A 79 8.44 1.37 11.83
CA LEU A 79 7.40 1.27 10.80
C LEU A 79 6.13 2.00 11.21
N ARG A 80 5.67 1.79 12.44
CA ARG A 80 4.47 2.48 12.94
C ARG A 80 4.64 3.99 12.93
N ALA A 81 5.83 4.48 13.28
CA ALA A 81 6.11 5.91 13.28
C ALA A 81 6.06 6.48 11.86
N LYS A 82 6.59 5.75 10.89
CA LYS A 82 6.55 6.17 9.48
C LYS A 82 5.12 6.20 8.96
N LEU A 83 4.33 5.19 9.29
CA LEU A 83 2.92 5.14 8.88
C LEU A 83 2.10 6.21 9.57
N GLN A 84 2.37 6.50 10.84
CA GLN A 84 1.72 7.58 11.56
C GLN A 84 2.03 8.93 10.90
N ASN A 85 3.26 9.14 10.50
CA ASN A 85 3.67 10.32 9.74
C ASN A 85 2.92 10.43 8.42
N LEU A 86 2.77 9.31 7.72
CA LEU A 86 2.04 9.26 6.47
C LEU A 86 0.57 9.66 6.68
N VAL A 87 -0.07 9.12 7.71
CA VAL A 87 -1.46 9.46 8.05
C VAL A 87 -1.58 10.95 8.34
N LYS A 88 -0.71 11.49 9.18
CA LYS A 88 -0.72 12.92 9.53
C LYS A 88 -0.51 13.80 8.30
N THR A 89 0.41 13.41 7.43
CA THR A 89 0.68 14.15 6.22
C THR A 89 -0.54 14.17 5.31
N CYS A 90 -1.27 13.05 5.23
CA CYS A 90 -2.47 12.94 4.43
C CYS A 90 -3.63 13.79 4.96
N GLU A 91 -3.56 14.30 6.18
CA GLU A 91 -4.55 15.23 6.70
C GLU A 91 -4.46 16.59 6.00
N ASN A 92 -3.30 16.94 5.47
CA ASN A 92 -3.13 18.15 4.69
C ASN A 92 -3.50 17.86 3.24
N PRO A 93 -4.51 18.56 2.67
CA PRO A 93 -4.97 18.26 1.32
C PRO A 93 -3.89 18.39 0.24
N LEU A 94 -3.01 19.39 0.35
CA LEU A 94 -1.94 19.59 -0.64
C LEU A 94 -0.91 18.46 -0.55
N ALA A 95 -0.50 18.10 0.66
CA ALA A 95 0.45 17.02 0.86
C ALA A 95 -0.13 15.69 0.41
N ARG A 96 -1.40 15.44 0.71
CA ARG A 96 -2.09 14.24 0.26
C ARG A 96 -2.08 14.16 -1.27
N GLN A 97 -2.36 15.28 -1.93
CA GLN A 97 -2.35 15.30 -3.39
C GLN A 97 -0.97 14.99 -3.95
N GLU A 98 0.09 15.51 -3.34
CA GLU A 98 1.46 15.19 -3.74
C GLU A 98 1.75 13.71 -3.62
N ILE A 99 1.30 13.08 -2.54
CA ILE A 99 1.48 11.64 -2.31
C ILE A 99 0.75 10.86 -3.38
N LEU A 100 -0.51 11.19 -3.65
CA LEU A 100 -1.31 10.51 -4.66
C LEU A 100 -0.73 10.70 -6.05
N ASP A 101 -0.22 11.88 -6.36
CA ASP A 101 0.43 12.15 -7.63
C ASP A 101 1.72 11.33 -7.78
N SER A 102 2.47 11.18 -6.69
CA SER A 102 3.68 10.34 -6.69
C SER A 102 3.33 8.88 -6.98
N ILE A 103 2.29 8.37 -6.35
CA ILE A 103 1.81 7.01 -6.59
C ILE A 103 1.38 6.85 -8.04
N ARG A 104 0.63 7.81 -8.56
CA ARG A 104 0.15 7.78 -9.94
C ARG A 104 1.30 7.78 -10.93
N ARG A 105 2.30 8.64 -10.72
CA ARG A 105 3.46 8.72 -11.62
C ARG A 105 4.24 7.41 -11.62
N HIS A 106 4.42 6.81 -10.47
CA HIS A 106 5.11 5.53 -10.35
C HIS A 106 4.34 4.43 -11.08
N ASN A 107 3.03 4.40 -10.90
CA ASN A 107 2.17 3.43 -11.56
C ASN A 107 2.16 3.63 -13.08
N LEU A 108 2.13 4.89 -13.54
CA LEU A 108 2.19 5.19 -14.98
C LEU A 108 3.50 4.76 -15.60
N ALA A 109 4.62 4.94 -14.88
CA ALA A 109 5.92 4.49 -15.37
C ALA A 109 5.93 2.98 -15.57
N SER A 110 5.39 2.23 -14.63
CA SER A 110 5.26 0.77 -14.74
C SER A 110 4.33 0.39 -15.88
N TYR A 111 3.23 1.09 -16.01
CA TYR A 111 2.25 0.86 -17.07
C TYR A 111 2.86 1.11 -18.45
N ARG A 112 3.61 2.20 -18.61
CA ARG A 112 4.26 2.52 -19.87
C ARG A 112 5.24 1.44 -20.29
N TYR A 113 5.97 0.89 -19.36
CA TYR A 113 6.89 -0.21 -19.64
C TYR A 113 6.14 -1.41 -20.18
N GLN A 114 5.03 -1.77 -19.53
CA GLN A 114 4.20 -2.88 -19.98
C GLN A 114 3.51 -2.60 -21.32
N ALA A 115 3.04 -1.37 -21.51
CA ALA A 115 2.41 -0.95 -22.76
C ALA A 115 3.39 -1.04 -23.93
N GLY A 116 4.65 -0.70 -23.70
CA GLY A 116 5.68 -0.83 -24.72
C GLY A 116 5.85 -2.27 -25.21
N VAL A 117 5.74 -3.23 -24.29
CA VAL A 117 5.78 -4.66 -24.65
C VAL A 117 4.56 -5.03 -25.47
N TYR A 118 3.39 -4.54 -25.13
CA TYR A 118 2.17 -4.83 -25.88
C TYR A 118 2.15 -4.19 -27.27
N GLU A 119 2.73 -3.00 -27.39
CA GLU A 119 2.75 -2.28 -28.66
C GLU A 119 3.59 -2.96 -29.73
N THR A 120 4.49 -3.81 -29.35
CA THR A 120 5.34 -4.52 -30.29
C THR A 120 4.64 -5.66 -31.03
N ARG A 121 3.39 -5.90 -30.73
CA ARG A 121 2.62 -6.91 -31.44
C ARG A 121 2.27 -6.48 -32.89
#